data_7666e8454e0033c11395e1ed6455aa40
#
_entry.id   7666e8454e0033c11395e1ed6455aa40
#
_cell.length_a   1.000
_cell.length_b   1.000
_cell.length_c   1.000
_cell.angle_alpha   90.00
_cell.angle_beta   90.00
_cell.angle_gamma   90.00
#
_symmetry.space_group_name_H-M   'P 1'
#
loop_
_entity.id
_entity.type
_entity.pdbx_description
1 polymer ?
#
loop_
_entity_poly.entity_id
_entity_poly.type
_entity_poly.pdbx_seq_one_letter_code
_entity_poly.pdbx_strand_id
1 'polypeptide(L)'
;MTLFSYEIFDAVARQGSFNKAAQQLHLTPSAISHAIAVMEAELGFTLFNRGKNGVTMTSYGASLYPSIRAVLNSDEALQQSIARLNGLEKGKVKLGAFNSVCAGLLPDILKGFMAQFPQIEVEVYQGTYDDVKEWLRTGQVDMAFPSNNCREEFTLTELFREPLLCITPMDWPEPPRGVMTPELMNGQNFVVQWDATDAEMRQFLKKYSIATERRCHVIDDQSNIAMVEAGLGISIMPRMLLRKCTAGVKIYPIQPEEDRVVGLAVQRPTAMAPAVEQMFRHIVEYCQHLD
;
A
#
# COMPACT_ATOMS: atom_id res chain seq x y z
N MET A 1 -30.25 -8.03 -9.74
CA MET A 1 -29.06 -7.20 -9.44
C MET A 1 -28.54 -6.55 -10.73
N THR A 2 -28.07 -5.28 -10.69
CA THR A 2 -27.54 -4.50 -11.81
C THR A 2 -26.13 -4.01 -11.51
N LEU A 3 -25.37 -3.55 -12.52
CA LEU A 3 -24.06 -2.95 -12.32
C LEU A 3 -24.14 -1.80 -11.32
N PHE A 4 -25.15 -0.95 -11.44
CA PHE A 4 -25.37 0.17 -10.52
C PHE A 4 -25.63 -0.29 -9.06
N SER A 5 -26.30 -1.43 -8.84
CA SER A 5 -26.44 -1.99 -7.49
C SER A 5 -25.09 -2.44 -6.90
N TYR A 6 -24.16 -2.90 -7.74
CA TYR A 6 -22.80 -3.23 -7.32
C TYR A 6 -21.97 -1.99 -6.99
N GLU A 7 -22.12 -0.89 -7.75
CA GLU A 7 -21.50 0.40 -7.41
C GLU A 7 -21.97 0.92 -6.05
N ILE A 8 -23.26 0.82 -5.78
CA ILE A 8 -23.82 1.22 -4.49
C ILE A 8 -23.25 0.33 -3.36
N PHE A 9 -23.19 -0.98 -3.57
CA PHE A 9 -22.62 -1.88 -2.58
C PHE A 9 -21.14 -1.53 -2.30
N ASP A 10 -20.32 -1.33 -3.32
CA ASP A 10 -18.91 -0.96 -3.20
C ASP A 10 -18.74 0.38 -2.46
N ALA A 11 -19.54 1.39 -2.81
CA ALA A 11 -19.50 2.69 -2.15
C ALA A 11 -19.82 2.59 -0.64
N VAL A 12 -20.85 1.80 -0.27
CA VAL A 12 -21.20 1.57 1.14
C VAL A 12 -20.10 0.81 1.87
N ALA A 13 -19.54 -0.23 1.25
CA ALA A 13 -18.46 -1.03 1.82
C ALA A 13 -17.21 -0.20 2.11
N ARG A 14 -16.79 0.65 1.16
CA ARG A 14 -15.61 1.51 1.31
C ARG A 14 -15.81 2.66 2.29
N GLN A 15 -17.00 3.28 2.29
CA GLN A 15 -17.29 4.44 3.12
C GLN A 15 -17.68 4.08 4.57
N GLY A 16 -18.08 2.84 4.83
CA GLY A 16 -18.63 2.42 6.12
C GLY A 16 -19.86 3.23 6.54
N SER A 17 -20.54 3.88 5.57
CA SER A 17 -21.63 4.82 5.85
C SER A 17 -22.55 4.99 4.63
N PHE A 18 -23.85 4.78 4.82
CA PHE A 18 -24.86 5.07 3.78
C PHE A 18 -24.88 6.55 3.38
N ASN A 19 -24.67 7.46 4.33
CA ASN A 19 -24.68 8.90 4.06
C ASN A 19 -23.48 9.31 3.21
N LYS A 20 -22.27 8.82 3.54
CA LYS A 20 -21.06 9.11 2.76
C LYS A 20 -21.12 8.48 1.36
N ALA A 21 -21.63 7.25 1.24
CA ALA A 21 -21.86 6.61 -0.04
C ALA A 21 -22.87 7.39 -0.90
N ALA A 22 -23.94 7.90 -0.30
CA ALA A 22 -24.93 8.74 -0.97
C ALA A 22 -24.29 10.03 -1.52
N GLN A 23 -23.46 10.71 -0.72
CA GLN A 23 -22.72 11.89 -1.17
C GLN A 23 -21.78 11.59 -2.33
N GLN A 24 -21.03 10.48 -2.26
CA GLN A 24 -20.10 10.06 -3.30
C GLN A 24 -20.82 9.77 -4.63
N LEU A 25 -22.00 9.13 -4.58
CA LEU A 25 -22.76 8.75 -5.77
C LEU A 25 -23.81 9.79 -6.20
N HIS A 26 -23.85 10.96 -5.56
CA HIS A 26 -24.83 12.01 -5.79
C HIS A 26 -26.28 11.51 -5.67
N LEU A 27 -26.54 10.64 -4.69
CA LEU A 27 -27.85 10.07 -4.37
C LEU A 27 -28.33 10.50 -2.99
N THR A 28 -29.59 10.15 -2.67
CA THR A 28 -30.11 10.29 -1.32
C THR A 28 -29.77 9.07 -0.46
N PRO A 29 -29.57 9.23 0.87
CA PRO A 29 -29.37 8.08 1.76
C PRO A 29 -30.49 7.03 1.71
N SER A 30 -31.73 7.48 1.48
CA SER A 30 -32.88 6.58 1.31
C SER A 30 -32.77 5.75 0.03
N ALA A 31 -32.30 6.32 -1.08
CA ALA A 31 -32.09 5.58 -2.32
C ALA A 31 -31.00 4.50 -2.16
N ILE A 32 -29.87 4.85 -1.51
CA ILE A 32 -28.82 3.87 -1.19
C ILE A 32 -29.36 2.76 -0.30
N SER A 33 -30.08 3.11 0.78
CA SER A 33 -30.65 2.12 1.69
C SER A 33 -31.67 1.19 1.00
N HIS A 34 -32.50 1.76 0.12
CA HIS A 34 -33.48 0.99 -0.66
C HIS A 34 -32.77 0.03 -1.65
N ALA A 35 -31.77 0.50 -2.38
CA ALA A 35 -31.03 -0.34 -3.32
C ALA A 35 -30.34 -1.53 -2.63
N ILE A 36 -29.72 -1.30 -1.47
CA ILE A 36 -29.14 -2.38 -0.67
C ILE A 36 -30.22 -3.34 -0.18
N ALA A 37 -31.36 -2.85 0.32
CA ALA A 37 -32.46 -3.71 0.78
C ALA A 37 -33.02 -4.58 -0.35
N VAL A 38 -33.16 -4.05 -1.57
CA VAL A 38 -33.56 -4.81 -2.75
C VAL A 38 -32.55 -5.91 -3.06
N MET A 39 -31.26 -5.58 -3.03
CA MET A 39 -30.18 -6.53 -3.27
C MET A 39 -30.16 -7.65 -2.22
N GLU A 40 -30.34 -7.32 -0.93
CA GLU A 40 -30.46 -8.28 0.18
C GLU A 40 -31.70 -9.19 0.04
N ALA A 41 -32.80 -8.62 -0.39
CA ALA A 41 -34.05 -9.39 -0.64
C ALA A 41 -33.91 -10.38 -1.81
N GLU A 42 -33.24 -9.98 -2.91
CA GLU A 42 -32.95 -10.88 -4.04
C GLU A 42 -31.99 -12.02 -3.62
N LEU A 43 -31.05 -11.74 -2.75
CA LEU A 43 -30.04 -12.72 -2.29
C LEU A 43 -30.53 -13.60 -1.15
N GLY A 44 -31.56 -13.17 -0.39
CA GLY A 44 -32.08 -13.87 0.76
C GLY A 44 -31.25 -13.75 2.05
N PHE A 45 -30.26 -12.85 2.10
CA PHE A 45 -29.47 -12.59 3.28
C PHE A 45 -28.97 -11.13 3.32
N THR A 46 -28.58 -10.68 4.53
CA THR A 46 -28.08 -9.31 4.73
C THR A 46 -26.62 -9.18 4.33
N LEU A 47 -26.29 -8.07 3.72
CA LEU A 47 -24.93 -7.73 3.25
C LEU A 47 -24.19 -6.82 4.24
N PHE A 48 -24.94 -6.02 5.01
CA PHE A 48 -24.37 -5.04 5.94
C PHE A 48 -24.99 -5.14 7.33
N ASN A 49 -24.15 -5.03 8.35
CA ASN A 49 -24.55 -4.76 9.72
C ASN A 49 -24.62 -3.24 9.92
N ARG A 50 -25.73 -2.75 10.50
CA ARG A 50 -25.93 -1.34 10.85
C ARG A 50 -25.75 -1.19 12.36
N GLY A 51 -24.79 -0.39 12.80
CA GLY A 51 -24.48 -0.17 14.20
C GLY A 51 -24.29 1.30 14.55
N LYS A 52 -24.15 1.59 15.84
CA LYS A 52 -23.88 2.96 16.34
C LYS A 52 -22.55 3.53 15.81
N ASN A 53 -21.60 2.66 15.48
CA ASN A 53 -20.28 3.04 14.99
C ASN A 53 -20.16 3.05 13.46
N GLY A 54 -21.29 2.97 12.73
CA GLY A 54 -21.30 2.96 11.28
C GLY A 54 -21.85 1.65 10.68
N VAL A 55 -21.42 1.36 9.47
CA VAL A 55 -21.84 0.22 8.66
C VAL A 55 -20.64 -0.67 8.38
N THR A 56 -20.78 -1.96 8.65
CA THR A 56 -19.76 -2.98 8.35
C THR A 56 -20.37 -4.10 7.51
N MET A 57 -19.59 -4.73 6.65
CA MET A 57 -20.06 -5.91 5.92
C MET A 57 -20.35 -7.07 6.86
N THR A 58 -21.37 -7.86 6.52
CA THR A 58 -21.57 -9.20 7.10
C THR A 58 -20.53 -10.17 6.53
N SER A 59 -20.44 -11.39 7.06
CA SER A 59 -19.63 -12.47 6.45
C SER A 59 -20.04 -12.76 5.00
N TYR A 60 -21.32 -12.69 4.68
CA TYR A 60 -21.84 -12.85 3.31
C TYR A 60 -21.41 -11.68 2.41
N GLY A 61 -21.53 -10.43 2.90
CA GLY A 61 -21.05 -9.25 2.18
C GLY A 61 -19.55 -9.34 1.89
N ALA A 62 -18.73 -9.68 2.88
CA ALA A 62 -17.29 -9.84 2.73
C ALA A 62 -16.93 -10.96 1.74
N SER A 63 -17.64 -12.08 1.74
CA SER A 63 -17.46 -13.18 0.77
C SER A 63 -17.77 -12.77 -0.67
N LEU A 64 -18.79 -11.94 -0.89
CA LEU A 64 -19.19 -11.48 -2.23
C LEU A 64 -18.38 -10.30 -2.74
N TYR A 65 -17.77 -9.53 -1.84
CA TYR A 65 -17.09 -8.28 -2.19
C TYR A 65 -16.02 -8.45 -3.29
N PRO A 66 -15.11 -9.44 -3.24
CA PRO A 66 -14.13 -9.62 -4.32
C PRO A 66 -14.76 -9.91 -5.68
N SER A 67 -15.89 -10.65 -5.72
CA SER A 67 -16.59 -10.95 -6.96
C SER A 67 -17.32 -9.73 -7.53
N ILE A 68 -17.94 -8.93 -6.68
CA ILE A 68 -18.57 -7.65 -7.05
C ILE A 68 -17.51 -6.70 -7.61
N ARG A 69 -16.37 -6.56 -6.93
CA ARG A 69 -15.24 -5.77 -7.42
C ARG A 69 -14.72 -6.25 -8.77
N ALA A 70 -14.67 -7.56 -8.96
CA ALA A 70 -14.25 -8.16 -10.21
C ALA A 70 -15.16 -7.78 -11.39
N VAL A 71 -16.48 -7.69 -11.16
CA VAL A 71 -17.45 -7.25 -12.18
C VAL A 71 -17.23 -5.76 -12.49
N LEU A 72 -17.13 -4.91 -11.47
CA LEU A 72 -16.90 -3.47 -11.63
C LEU A 72 -15.57 -3.18 -12.37
N ASN A 73 -14.50 -3.86 -11.99
CA ASN A 73 -13.20 -3.71 -12.66
C ASN A 73 -13.24 -4.20 -14.12
N SER A 74 -14.06 -5.21 -14.43
CA SER A 74 -14.22 -5.71 -15.79
C SER A 74 -15.01 -4.72 -16.68
N ASP A 75 -16.04 -4.06 -16.11
CA ASP A 75 -16.76 -2.99 -16.81
C ASP A 75 -15.83 -1.79 -17.06
N GLU A 76 -15.07 -1.35 -16.05
CA GLU A 76 -14.09 -0.29 -16.20
C GLU A 76 -13.05 -0.60 -17.29
N ALA A 77 -12.53 -1.83 -17.35
CA ALA A 77 -11.61 -2.28 -18.40
C ALA A 77 -12.24 -2.29 -19.78
N LEU A 78 -13.51 -2.65 -19.90
CA LEU A 78 -14.25 -2.58 -21.17
C LEU A 78 -14.38 -1.13 -21.64
N GLN A 79 -14.77 -0.21 -20.76
CA GLN A 79 -14.89 1.22 -21.09
C GLN A 79 -13.54 1.81 -21.53
N GLN A 80 -12.44 1.46 -20.88
CA GLN A 80 -11.09 1.87 -21.29
C GLN A 80 -10.71 1.28 -22.66
N SER A 81 -11.06 0.02 -22.92
CA SER A 81 -10.80 -0.62 -24.22
C SER A 81 -11.57 0.05 -25.36
N ILE A 82 -12.84 0.41 -25.13
CA ILE A 82 -13.65 1.19 -26.08
C ILE A 82 -13.02 2.56 -26.31
N ALA A 83 -12.57 3.24 -25.26
CA ALA A 83 -11.90 4.55 -25.40
C ALA A 83 -10.64 4.43 -26.26
N ARG A 84 -9.79 3.42 -26.02
CA ARG A 84 -8.57 3.14 -26.80
C ARG A 84 -8.86 2.88 -28.28
N LEU A 85 -9.91 2.11 -28.59
CA LEU A 85 -10.34 1.87 -29.97
C LEU A 85 -10.77 3.17 -30.71
N ASN A 86 -11.26 4.15 -29.95
CA ASN A 86 -11.60 5.48 -30.43
C ASN A 86 -10.40 6.44 -30.43
N GLY A 87 -9.17 5.96 -30.23
CA GLY A 87 -7.95 6.77 -30.20
C GLY A 87 -7.78 7.64 -28.94
N LEU A 88 -8.52 7.33 -27.87
CA LEU A 88 -8.46 8.08 -26.61
C LEU A 88 -7.66 7.29 -25.57
N GLU A 89 -6.55 7.83 -25.10
CA GLU A 89 -5.75 7.28 -24.00
C GLU A 89 -6.27 7.83 -22.66
N LYS A 90 -7.47 7.43 -22.30
CA LYS A 90 -8.11 7.81 -21.04
C LYS A 90 -8.48 6.59 -20.20
N GLY A 91 -8.48 6.76 -18.90
CA GLY A 91 -8.83 5.68 -17.97
C GLY A 91 -8.51 6.07 -16.55
N LYS A 92 -8.58 5.07 -15.67
CA LYS A 92 -8.27 5.22 -14.27
C LYS A 92 -7.39 4.06 -13.81
N VAL A 93 -6.43 4.37 -12.94
CA VAL A 93 -5.54 3.40 -12.32
C VAL A 93 -5.57 3.59 -10.81
N LYS A 94 -5.81 2.52 -10.08
CA LYS A 94 -5.80 2.49 -8.62
C LYS A 94 -4.55 1.74 -8.15
N LEU A 95 -3.68 2.44 -7.45
CA LEU A 95 -2.37 1.97 -7.02
C LEU A 95 -2.30 1.88 -5.50
N GLY A 96 -2.02 0.69 -4.97
CA GLY A 96 -1.81 0.47 -3.53
C GLY A 96 -0.33 0.50 -3.15
N ALA A 97 0.05 1.22 -2.09
CA ALA A 97 1.43 1.26 -1.65
C ALA A 97 1.56 1.53 -0.15
N PHE A 98 2.62 1.02 0.45
CA PHE A 98 3.00 1.36 1.81
C PHE A 98 3.83 2.66 1.86
N ASN A 99 4.00 3.18 3.07
CA ASN A 99 4.50 4.54 3.29
C ASN A 99 5.82 4.86 2.57
N SER A 100 6.83 4.00 2.69
CA SER A 100 8.15 4.26 2.10
C SER A 100 8.14 4.35 0.57
N VAL A 101 7.30 3.56 -0.11
CA VAL A 101 7.10 3.65 -1.56
C VAL A 101 6.36 4.92 -1.92
N CYS A 102 5.32 5.29 -1.16
CA CYS A 102 4.59 6.54 -1.37
C CYS A 102 5.50 7.78 -1.22
N ALA A 103 6.40 7.76 -0.25
CA ALA A 103 7.29 8.90 0.02
C ALA A 103 8.52 8.93 -0.89
N GLY A 104 9.12 7.77 -1.18
CA GLY A 104 10.43 7.68 -1.82
C GLY A 104 10.43 7.37 -3.31
N LEU A 105 9.39 6.73 -3.84
CA LEU A 105 9.35 6.21 -5.20
C LEU A 105 8.23 6.81 -6.05
N LEU A 106 7.00 6.77 -5.57
CA LEU A 106 5.82 7.15 -6.34
C LEU A 106 5.81 8.60 -6.85
N PRO A 107 6.31 9.62 -6.12
CA PRO A 107 6.24 10.99 -6.61
C PRO A 107 6.92 11.19 -7.97
N ASP A 108 8.08 10.59 -8.16
CA ASP A 108 8.85 10.73 -9.40
C ASP A 108 8.22 9.88 -10.53
N ILE A 109 7.75 8.67 -10.24
CA ILE A 109 7.01 7.82 -11.18
C ILE A 109 5.74 8.53 -11.67
N LEU A 110 4.92 9.03 -10.74
CA LEU A 110 3.65 9.66 -11.07
C LEU A 110 3.84 10.95 -11.87
N LYS A 111 4.85 11.74 -11.53
CA LYS A 111 5.19 12.95 -12.28
C LYS A 111 5.49 12.62 -13.75
N GLY A 112 6.28 11.59 -14.02
CA GLY A 112 6.59 11.14 -15.39
C GLY A 112 5.36 10.58 -16.10
N PHE A 113 4.61 9.72 -15.42
CA PHE A 113 3.41 9.10 -15.99
C PHE A 113 2.33 10.12 -16.35
N MET A 114 1.99 11.03 -15.44
CA MET A 114 0.95 12.05 -15.67
C MET A 114 1.35 13.05 -16.74
N ALA A 115 2.65 13.32 -16.96
CA ALA A 115 3.12 14.13 -18.06
C ALA A 115 2.94 13.43 -19.41
N GLN A 116 3.13 12.11 -19.48
CA GLN A 116 2.98 11.30 -20.68
C GLN A 116 1.50 10.97 -21.00
N PHE A 117 0.70 10.71 -19.94
CA PHE A 117 -0.70 10.29 -20.05
C PHE A 117 -1.64 11.20 -19.25
N PRO A 118 -1.83 12.48 -19.67
CA PRO A 118 -2.55 13.47 -18.88
C PRO A 118 -4.06 13.21 -18.73
N GLN A 119 -4.64 12.28 -19.52
CA GLN A 119 -6.05 11.90 -19.42
C GLN A 119 -6.28 10.61 -18.60
N ILE A 120 -5.22 9.99 -18.07
CA ILE A 120 -5.34 8.85 -17.15
C ILE A 120 -5.33 9.38 -15.73
N GLU A 121 -6.43 9.14 -15.02
CA GLU A 121 -6.54 9.44 -13.60
C GLU A 121 -5.79 8.38 -12.79
N VAL A 122 -5.01 8.80 -11.79
CA VAL A 122 -4.31 7.90 -10.89
C VAL A 122 -4.76 8.15 -9.47
N GLU A 123 -5.32 7.13 -8.82
CA GLU A 123 -5.62 7.13 -7.40
C GLU A 123 -4.58 6.31 -6.63
N VAL A 124 -3.99 6.91 -5.60
CA VAL A 124 -3.03 6.23 -4.72
C VAL A 124 -3.69 5.91 -3.38
N TYR A 125 -3.66 4.65 -3.01
CA TYR A 125 -4.10 4.14 -1.72
C TYR A 125 -2.86 3.84 -0.87
N GLN A 126 -2.68 4.61 0.19
CA GLN A 126 -1.58 4.44 1.13
C GLN A 126 -2.08 3.77 2.40
N GLY A 127 -1.39 2.71 2.83
CA GLY A 127 -1.76 1.97 4.05
C GLY A 127 -0.63 1.08 4.56
N THR A 128 -0.99 0.22 5.50
CA THR A 128 -0.11 -0.82 6.03
C THR A 128 0.11 -1.95 5.01
N TYR A 129 1.04 -2.85 5.29
CA TYR A 129 1.24 -4.03 4.44
C TYR A 129 -0.01 -4.90 4.33
N ASP A 130 -0.78 -5.01 5.43
CA ASP A 130 -2.03 -5.78 5.45
C ASP A 130 -3.13 -5.09 4.64
N ASP A 131 -3.23 -3.76 4.73
CA ASP A 131 -4.16 -2.97 3.90
C ASP A 131 -3.85 -3.16 2.42
N VAL A 132 -2.59 -3.00 2.01
CA VAL A 132 -2.16 -3.14 0.60
C VAL A 132 -2.47 -4.54 0.07
N LYS A 133 -2.20 -5.58 0.87
CA LYS A 133 -2.52 -6.96 0.56
C LYS A 133 -4.02 -7.17 0.37
N GLU A 134 -4.83 -6.65 1.30
CA GLU A 134 -6.29 -6.80 1.25
C GLU A 134 -6.89 -6.03 0.07
N TRP A 135 -6.43 -4.82 -0.23
CA TRP A 135 -6.90 -4.06 -1.39
C TRP A 135 -6.60 -4.78 -2.71
N LEU A 136 -5.42 -5.39 -2.83
CA LEU A 136 -5.08 -6.16 -4.02
C LEU A 136 -5.95 -7.44 -4.12
N ARG A 137 -6.13 -8.15 -3.00
CA ARG A 137 -6.94 -9.38 -2.94
C ARG A 137 -8.41 -9.12 -3.28
N THR A 138 -8.96 -8.01 -2.81
CA THR A 138 -10.36 -7.65 -3.06
C THR A 138 -10.58 -6.92 -4.38
N GLY A 139 -9.51 -6.52 -5.09
CA GLY A 139 -9.61 -5.73 -6.32
C GLY A 139 -9.98 -4.28 -6.10
N GLN A 140 -9.78 -3.76 -4.89
CA GLN A 140 -9.93 -2.34 -4.60
C GLN A 140 -8.86 -1.51 -5.30
N VAL A 141 -7.67 -2.07 -5.50
CA VAL A 141 -6.61 -1.53 -6.34
C VAL A 141 -6.32 -2.45 -7.51
N ASP A 142 -5.84 -1.88 -8.62
CA ASP A 142 -5.50 -2.62 -9.83
C ASP A 142 -4.10 -3.23 -9.74
N MET A 143 -3.20 -2.53 -9.09
CA MET A 143 -1.84 -2.96 -8.80
C MET A 143 -1.38 -2.40 -7.46
N ALA A 144 -0.38 -3.04 -6.88
CA ALA A 144 0.15 -2.62 -5.59
C ALA A 144 1.63 -2.99 -5.42
N PHE A 145 2.26 -2.32 -4.47
CA PHE A 145 3.57 -2.68 -3.93
C PHE A 145 3.36 -3.44 -2.61
N PRO A 146 3.17 -4.76 -2.63
CA PRO A 146 3.02 -5.54 -1.42
C PRO A 146 4.37 -5.83 -0.77
N SER A 147 4.37 -6.28 0.49
CA SER A 147 5.57 -6.82 1.11
C SER A 147 5.99 -8.14 0.45
N ASN A 148 7.26 -8.53 0.62
CA ASN A 148 7.80 -9.78 0.07
C ASN A 148 7.05 -11.05 0.54
N ASN A 149 6.39 -11.01 1.68
CA ASN A 149 5.64 -12.14 2.25
C ASN A 149 4.37 -12.49 1.44
N CYS A 150 4.03 -11.71 0.41
CA CYS A 150 2.85 -11.93 -0.43
C CYS A 150 3.12 -12.75 -1.70
N ARG A 151 4.33 -13.25 -1.91
CA ARG A 151 4.72 -14.03 -3.13
C ARG A 151 3.92 -15.32 -3.33
N GLU A 152 3.39 -15.89 -2.27
CA GLU A 152 2.56 -17.09 -2.35
C GLU A 152 1.14 -16.80 -2.86
N GLU A 153 0.65 -15.59 -2.66
CA GLU A 153 -0.72 -15.18 -3.02
C GLU A 153 -0.80 -14.44 -4.35
N PHE A 154 0.26 -13.68 -4.71
CA PHE A 154 0.27 -12.83 -5.90
C PHE A 154 1.51 -13.05 -6.76
N THR A 155 1.34 -12.94 -8.07
CA THR A 155 2.47 -12.84 -8.99
C THR A 155 3.16 -11.50 -8.79
N LEU A 156 4.35 -11.53 -8.19
CA LEU A 156 5.16 -10.36 -7.88
C LEU A 156 6.24 -10.18 -8.95
N THR A 157 6.23 -9.04 -9.62
CA THR A 157 7.35 -8.59 -10.46
C THR A 157 8.36 -7.87 -9.57
N GLU A 158 9.53 -8.46 -9.37
CA GLU A 158 10.63 -7.80 -8.64
C GLU A 158 11.13 -6.61 -9.45
N LEU A 159 11.16 -5.43 -8.82
CA LEU A 159 11.58 -4.18 -9.45
C LEU A 159 13.05 -3.89 -9.14
N PHE A 160 13.41 -3.88 -7.86
CA PHE A 160 14.78 -3.68 -7.40
C PHE A 160 14.95 -4.17 -5.97
N ARG A 161 16.22 -4.21 -5.55
CA ARG A 161 16.62 -4.45 -4.16
C ARG A 161 17.24 -3.19 -3.59
N GLU A 162 16.97 -2.92 -2.33
CA GLU A 162 17.58 -1.80 -1.61
C GLU A 162 18.09 -2.24 -0.23
N PRO A 163 19.25 -1.71 0.19
CA PRO A 163 19.81 -2.06 1.49
C PRO A 163 18.99 -1.48 2.63
N LEU A 164 18.95 -2.23 3.72
CA LEU A 164 18.57 -1.73 5.03
C LEU A 164 19.77 -1.02 5.68
N LEU A 165 19.52 0.13 6.25
CA LEU A 165 20.52 0.96 6.91
C LEU A 165 20.12 1.17 8.37
N CYS A 166 21.13 1.32 9.25
CA CYS A 166 20.92 1.70 10.64
C CYS A 166 21.00 3.22 10.78
N ILE A 167 20.01 3.81 11.44
CA ILE A 167 20.05 5.21 11.85
C ILE A 167 20.27 5.34 13.35
N THR A 168 21.07 6.31 13.75
CA THR A 168 21.42 6.57 15.15
C THR A 168 21.36 8.07 15.44
N PRO A 169 21.25 8.47 16.73
CA PRO A 169 21.42 9.87 17.11
C PRO A 169 22.79 10.43 16.70
N MET A 170 22.90 11.75 16.59
CA MET A 170 24.15 12.43 16.18
C MET A 170 25.31 12.23 17.17
N ASP A 171 25.02 12.06 18.46
CA ASP A 171 26.00 11.80 19.51
C ASP A 171 26.39 10.32 19.64
N TRP A 172 25.80 9.44 18.82
CA TRP A 172 26.16 8.02 18.81
C TRP A 172 27.65 7.83 18.52
N PRO A 173 28.35 6.97 19.29
CA PRO A 173 29.75 6.68 19.02
C PRO A 173 29.94 6.06 17.64
N GLU A 174 30.99 6.48 16.94
CA GLU A 174 31.30 5.95 15.62
C GLU A 174 31.52 4.43 15.69
N PRO A 175 30.75 3.63 14.95
CA PRO A 175 30.95 2.19 14.96
C PRO A 175 32.25 1.81 14.25
N PRO A 176 32.91 0.70 14.64
CA PRO A 176 34.12 0.24 14.00
C PRO A 176 33.96 0.13 12.49
N ARG A 177 34.88 0.71 11.72
CA ARG A 177 34.87 0.77 10.25
C ARG A 177 33.65 1.50 9.65
N GLY A 178 32.90 2.28 10.43
CA GLY A 178 31.68 2.95 9.98
C GLY A 178 30.53 2.02 9.66
N VAL A 179 30.46 0.82 10.25
CA VAL A 179 29.46 -0.20 9.94
C VAL A 179 28.78 -0.68 11.20
N MET A 180 27.47 -0.79 11.19
CA MET A 180 26.67 -1.37 12.28
C MET A 180 26.56 -2.88 12.13
N THR A 181 26.78 -3.59 13.22
CA THR A 181 26.63 -5.06 13.27
C THR A 181 25.57 -5.49 14.28
N PRO A 182 25.02 -6.71 14.16
CA PRO A 182 24.07 -7.22 15.14
C PRO A 182 24.57 -7.17 16.59
N GLU A 183 25.87 -7.40 16.81
CA GLU A 183 26.50 -7.35 18.12
C GLU A 183 26.49 -5.94 18.72
N LEU A 184 26.74 -4.90 17.90
CA LEU A 184 26.68 -3.50 18.33
C LEU A 184 25.24 -3.04 18.60
N MET A 185 24.27 -3.61 17.90
CA MET A 185 22.84 -3.32 18.06
C MET A 185 22.23 -4.03 19.26
N ASN A 186 22.81 -5.17 19.68
CA ASN A 186 22.26 -5.99 20.73
C ASN A 186 22.27 -5.25 22.08
N GLY A 187 21.16 -5.26 22.79
CA GLY A 187 21.00 -4.55 24.07
C GLY A 187 20.73 -3.05 23.95
N GLN A 188 20.62 -2.51 22.74
CA GLN A 188 20.31 -1.09 22.55
C GLN A 188 18.80 -0.80 22.67
N ASN A 189 18.48 0.46 22.88
CA ASN A 189 17.11 0.96 22.73
C ASN A 189 16.77 1.05 21.25
N PHE A 190 15.57 0.61 20.86
CA PHE A 190 15.08 0.70 19.49
C PHE A 190 13.83 1.56 19.40
N VAL A 191 13.79 2.38 18.36
CA VAL A 191 12.55 2.97 17.85
C VAL A 191 12.04 2.05 16.77
N VAL A 192 10.86 1.46 16.96
CA VAL A 192 10.26 0.46 16.09
C VAL A 192 8.89 0.93 15.61
N GLN A 193 8.44 0.43 14.49
CA GLN A 193 7.07 0.65 14.07
C GLN A 193 6.16 -0.48 14.58
N TRP A 194 4.85 -0.25 14.58
CA TRP A 194 3.87 -1.27 14.91
C TRP A 194 3.89 -2.43 13.91
N ASP A 195 3.43 -3.58 14.33
CA ASP A 195 3.58 -4.86 13.63
C ASP A 195 3.14 -4.88 12.16
N ALA A 196 2.16 -4.07 11.80
CA ALA A 196 1.63 -4.02 10.43
C ALA A 196 2.43 -3.12 9.46
N THR A 197 3.48 -2.42 9.93
CA THR A 197 4.19 -1.41 9.14
C THR A 197 5.70 -1.64 8.99
N ASP A 198 6.27 -2.59 9.74
CA ASP A 198 7.72 -2.86 9.75
C ASP A 198 8.03 -4.36 9.81
N ALA A 199 7.88 -5.03 8.69
CA ALA A 199 8.20 -6.44 8.59
C ALA A 199 9.72 -6.68 8.52
N GLU A 200 10.45 -5.79 7.85
CA GLU A 200 11.87 -5.94 7.56
C GLU A 200 12.71 -5.84 8.83
N MET A 201 12.51 -4.80 9.63
CA MET A 201 13.27 -4.65 10.90
C MET A 201 12.97 -5.80 11.85
N ARG A 202 11.72 -6.23 11.97
CA ARG A 202 11.37 -7.38 12.82
C ARG A 202 12.02 -8.68 12.36
N GLN A 203 12.05 -8.93 11.05
CA GLN A 203 12.75 -10.08 10.48
C GLN A 203 14.23 -10.00 10.78
N PHE A 204 14.83 -8.82 10.65
CA PHE A 204 16.23 -8.58 10.98
C PHE A 204 16.52 -8.87 12.46
N LEU A 205 15.77 -8.25 13.38
CA LEU A 205 15.95 -8.46 14.83
C LEU A 205 15.79 -9.94 15.21
N LYS A 206 14.82 -10.64 14.61
CA LYS A 206 14.60 -12.06 14.84
C LYS A 206 15.73 -12.92 14.25
N LYS A 207 16.15 -12.65 13.01
CA LYS A 207 17.20 -13.40 12.31
C LYS A 207 18.51 -13.41 13.08
N TYR A 208 18.88 -12.26 13.63
CA TYR A 208 20.12 -12.08 14.38
C TYR A 208 19.98 -12.21 15.90
N SER A 209 18.78 -12.58 16.37
CA SER A 209 18.47 -12.74 17.81
C SER A 209 18.83 -11.51 18.63
N ILE A 210 18.58 -10.31 18.09
CA ILE A 210 18.91 -9.05 18.75
C ILE A 210 17.89 -8.79 19.87
N ALA A 211 18.39 -8.73 21.12
CA ALA A 211 17.62 -8.29 22.26
C ALA A 211 17.60 -6.75 22.30
N THR A 212 16.44 -6.17 22.55
CA THR A 212 16.29 -4.72 22.69
C THR A 212 16.03 -4.39 24.15
N GLU A 213 16.71 -3.37 24.72
CA GLU A 213 16.50 -2.97 26.11
C GLU A 213 15.13 -2.32 26.28
N ARG A 214 14.82 -1.34 25.43
CA ARG A 214 13.52 -0.66 25.39
C ARG A 214 13.06 -0.50 23.95
N ARG A 215 11.76 -0.44 23.75
CA ARG A 215 11.14 -0.18 22.45
C ARG A 215 10.21 1.01 22.55
N CYS A 216 10.44 2.01 21.71
CA CYS A 216 9.49 3.07 21.45
C CYS A 216 8.72 2.72 20.17
N HIS A 217 7.38 2.66 20.25
CA HIS A 217 6.54 2.28 19.09
C HIS A 217 5.93 3.51 18.46
N VAL A 218 6.07 3.62 17.16
CA VAL A 218 5.49 4.68 16.32
C VAL A 218 4.71 4.06 15.16
N ILE A 219 3.98 4.88 14.41
CA ILE A 219 3.17 4.40 13.27
C ILE A 219 3.87 4.67 11.95
N ASP A 220 4.59 5.77 11.82
CA ASP A 220 5.16 6.24 10.56
C ASP A 220 6.67 6.46 10.62
N ASP A 221 7.28 6.51 9.44
CA ASP A 221 8.73 6.62 9.27
C ASP A 221 9.29 7.97 9.75
N GLN A 222 8.55 9.07 9.61
CA GLN A 222 9.01 10.39 10.03
C GLN A 222 9.06 10.52 11.54
N SER A 223 8.04 10.02 12.23
CA SER A 223 8.03 9.92 13.69
C SER A 223 9.17 9.02 14.20
N ASN A 224 9.47 7.93 13.47
CA ASN A 224 10.59 7.05 13.80
C ASN A 224 11.92 7.83 13.74
N ILE A 225 12.19 8.50 12.63
CA ILE A 225 13.41 9.31 12.45
C ILE A 225 13.52 10.41 13.51
N ALA A 226 12.43 11.13 13.79
CA ALA A 226 12.41 12.19 14.79
C ALA A 226 12.71 11.69 16.22
N MET A 227 12.24 10.49 16.57
CA MET A 227 12.56 9.88 17.86
C MET A 227 14.00 9.40 17.96
N VAL A 228 14.58 8.91 16.86
CA VAL A 228 16.00 8.60 16.80
C VAL A 228 16.83 9.89 16.93
N GLU A 229 16.47 10.96 16.22
CA GLU A 229 17.09 12.28 16.33
C GLU A 229 17.07 12.82 17.77
N ALA A 230 15.96 12.57 18.49
CA ALA A 230 15.81 12.95 19.90
C ALA A 230 16.59 12.05 20.89
N GLY A 231 17.35 11.04 20.42
CA GLY A 231 18.16 10.17 21.27
C GLY A 231 17.42 9.04 21.97
N LEU A 232 16.20 8.70 21.54
CA LEU A 232 15.38 7.66 22.20
C LEU A 232 15.82 6.23 21.84
N GLY A 233 16.67 6.06 20.86
CA GLY A 233 17.21 4.78 20.42
C GLY A 233 17.75 4.83 19.00
N ILE A 234 18.01 3.65 18.45
CA ILE A 234 18.41 3.44 17.05
C ILE A 234 17.26 2.83 16.26
N SER A 235 17.33 2.85 14.94
CA SER A 235 16.35 2.19 14.09
C SER A 235 17.00 1.61 12.82
N ILE A 236 16.28 0.73 12.13
CA ILE A 236 16.69 0.15 10.87
C ILE A 236 15.65 0.55 9.83
N MET A 237 16.12 1.14 8.73
CA MET A 237 15.24 1.70 7.70
C MET A 237 15.78 1.42 6.30
N PRO A 238 14.92 1.30 5.30
CA PRO A 238 15.35 1.17 3.91
C PRO A 238 15.96 2.48 3.40
N ARG A 239 16.98 2.35 2.54
CA ARG A 239 17.75 3.47 1.97
C ARG A 239 16.87 4.52 1.31
N MET A 240 15.78 4.12 0.67
CA MET A 240 14.86 5.02 -0.05
C MET A 240 14.30 6.12 0.85
N LEU A 241 13.95 5.81 2.08
CA LEU A 241 13.45 6.80 3.05
C LEU A 241 14.51 7.80 3.49
N LEU A 242 15.77 7.39 3.46
CA LEU A 242 16.89 8.17 3.96
C LEU A 242 17.55 9.07 2.89
N ARG A 243 17.26 8.84 1.60
CA ARG A 243 17.83 9.63 0.49
C ARG A 243 17.55 11.14 0.58
N LYS A 244 16.39 11.53 1.12
CA LYS A 244 15.96 12.93 1.29
C LYS A 244 15.85 13.32 2.78
N CYS A 245 16.45 12.51 3.67
CA CYS A 245 16.41 12.77 5.11
C CYS A 245 17.32 13.94 5.45
N THR A 246 16.75 14.99 6.03
CA THR A 246 17.47 16.19 6.52
C THR A 246 17.56 16.24 8.04
N ALA A 247 17.04 15.22 8.74
CA ALA A 247 17.07 15.12 10.19
C ALA A 247 18.50 14.92 10.72
N GLY A 248 18.73 15.33 11.96
CA GLY A 248 20.02 15.19 12.66
C GLY A 248 20.27 13.75 13.14
N VAL A 249 20.41 12.83 12.21
CA VAL A 249 20.74 11.42 12.48
C VAL A 249 21.99 11.00 11.69
N LYS A 250 22.75 10.06 12.24
CA LYS A 250 23.83 9.38 11.49
C LYS A 250 23.24 8.14 10.83
N ILE A 251 23.73 7.81 9.64
CA ILE A 251 23.26 6.70 8.81
C ILE A 251 24.45 5.77 8.56
N TYR A 252 24.29 4.51 8.91
CA TYR A 252 25.35 3.51 8.77
C TYR A 252 24.87 2.31 7.95
N PRO A 253 25.70 1.75 7.07
CA PRO A 253 25.47 0.44 6.49
C PRO A 253 25.46 -0.63 7.58
N ILE A 254 24.70 -1.70 7.33
CA ILE A 254 24.60 -2.85 8.21
C ILE A 254 25.45 -3.98 7.64
N GLN A 255 26.14 -4.72 8.50
CA GLN A 255 26.90 -5.90 8.11
C GLN A 255 26.58 -7.09 9.06
N PRO A 256 26.19 -8.26 8.54
CA PRO A 256 26.05 -8.59 7.12
C PRO A 256 25.01 -7.74 6.40
N GLU A 257 25.23 -7.47 5.10
CA GLU A 257 24.27 -6.71 4.29
C GLU A 257 22.91 -7.40 4.25
N GLU A 258 21.86 -6.62 4.44
CA GLU A 258 20.48 -7.05 4.36
C GLU A 258 19.73 -6.12 3.43
N ASP A 259 19.02 -6.72 2.49
CA ASP A 259 18.22 -6.00 1.52
C ASP A 259 16.75 -6.33 1.69
N ARG A 260 15.90 -5.36 1.38
CA ARG A 260 14.52 -5.65 1.05
C ARG A 260 14.32 -5.66 -0.46
N VAL A 261 13.37 -6.46 -0.90
CA VAL A 261 12.92 -6.46 -2.29
C VAL A 261 11.69 -5.56 -2.41
N VAL A 262 11.73 -4.62 -3.34
CA VAL A 262 10.57 -3.86 -3.75
C VAL A 262 10.01 -4.49 -5.02
N GLY A 263 8.76 -4.87 -4.99
CA GLY A 263 8.09 -5.53 -6.09
C GLY A 263 6.72 -4.93 -6.38
N LEU A 264 6.22 -5.19 -7.59
CA LEU A 264 4.91 -4.77 -8.06
C LEU A 264 4.06 -6.00 -8.35
N ALA A 265 2.86 -6.02 -7.79
CA ALA A 265 1.85 -7.04 -8.08
C ALA A 265 0.64 -6.40 -8.76
N VAL A 266 0.01 -7.15 -9.67
CA VAL A 266 -1.25 -6.79 -10.31
C VAL A 266 -2.30 -7.81 -9.97
N GLN A 267 -3.53 -7.36 -9.81
CA GLN A 267 -4.64 -8.24 -9.47
C GLN A 267 -4.90 -9.30 -10.56
N ARG A 268 -4.80 -8.91 -11.83
CA ARG A 268 -5.05 -9.79 -12.98
C ARG A 268 -3.99 -9.60 -14.07
N PRO A 269 -2.84 -10.30 -13.97
CA PRO A 269 -1.73 -10.11 -14.91
C PRO A 269 -2.11 -10.41 -16.37
N THR A 270 -3.05 -11.33 -16.60
CA THR A 270 -3.45 -11.78 -17.96
C THR A 270 -4.55 -10.93 -18.61
N ALA A 271 -5.15 -9.99 -17.87
CA ALA A 271 -6.29 -9.19 -18.33
C ALA A 271 -6.25 -7.77 -17.71
N MET A 272 -5.11 -7.09 -17.84
CA MET A 272 -4.98 -5.70 -17.40
C MET A 272 -5.81 -4.77 -18.30
N ALA A 273 -6.48 -3.79 -17.68
CA ALA A 273 -7.08 -2.69 -18.43
C ALA A 273 -5.98 -1.84 -19.12
N PRO A 274 -6.27 -1.19 -20.26
CA PRO A 274 -5.24 -0.46 -21.02
C PRO A 274 -4.42 0.55 -20.21
N ALA A 275 -5.05 1.35 -19.35
CA ALA A 275 -4.36 2.31 -18.50
C ALA A 275 -3.49 1.63 -17.42
N VAL A 276 -3.97 0.51 -16.87
CA VAL A 276 -3.22 -0.30 -15.89
C VAL A 276 -1.98 -0.90 -16.54
N GLU A 277 -2.10 -1.42 -17.77
CA GLU A 277 -0.96 -1.95 -18.52
C GLU A 277 0.10 -0.87 -18.80
N GLN A 278 -0.33 0.35 -19.15
CA GLN A 278 0.59 1.46 -19.37
C GLN A 278 1.32 1.88 -18.09
N MET A 279 0.59 2.00 -16.96
CA MET A 279 1.20 2.30 -15.66
C MET A 279 2.17 1.20 -15.23
N PHE A 280 1.80 -0.07 -15.40
CA PHE A 280 2.69 -1.19 -15.08
C PHE A 280 4.02 -1.09 -15.85
N ARG A 281 3.96 -0.90 -17.17
CA ARG A 281 5.18 -0.74 -17.99
C ARG A 281 6.00 0.46 -17.56
N HIS A 282 5.36 1.60 -17.35
CA HIS A 282 6.03 2.83 -16.92
C HIS A 282 6.76 2.66 -15.58
N ILE A 283 6.15 1.96 -14.59
CA ILE A 283 6.79 1.66 -13.31
C ILE A 283 8.01 0.75 -13.51
N VAL A 284 7.85 -0.33 -14.30
CA VAL A 284 8.95 -1.28 -14.56
C VAL A 284 10.12 -0.58 -15.26
N GLU A 285 9.85 0.19 -16.32
CA GLU A 285 10.88 0.95 -17.06
C GLU A 285 11.58 1.97 -16.16
N TYR A 286 10.82 2.72 -15.36
CA TYR A 286 11.40 3.69 -14.42
C TYR A 286 12.36 3.00 -13.43
N CYS A 287 11.95 1.86 -12.88
CA CYS A 287 12.74 1.13 -11.88
C CYS A 287 13.99 0.47 -12.47
N GLN A 288 14.02 0.14 -13.76
CA GLN A 288 15.22 -0.38 -14.44
C GLN A 288 16.35 0.65 -14.55
N HIS A 289 16.04 1.94 -14.39
CA HIS A 289 16.99 3.05 -14.43
C HIS A 289 17.26 3.66 -13.05
N LEU A 290 16.80 3.02 -11.97
CA LEU A 290 17.16 3.40 -10.61
C LEU A 290 18.54 2.82 -10.25
N ASP A 291 19.53 3.71 -10.09
CA ASP A 291 20.86 3.40 -9.55
C ASP A 291 20.85 3.32 -8.02
#